data_87378d5d2f7d6c92112401d98cd38433
#
_entry.id   87378d5d2f7d6c92112401d98cd38433
#
_cell.length_a   1.000
_cell.length_b   1.000
_cell.length_c   1.000
_cell.angle_alpha   90.00
_cell.angle_beta   90.00
_cell.angle_gamma   90.00
#
_symmetry.space_group_name_H-M   'P 1'
#
loop_
_entity.id
_entity.type
_entity.pdbx_description
1 polymer ?
#
loop_
_entity_poly.entity_id
_entity_poly.type
_entity_poly.pdbx_seq_one_letter_code
_entity_poly.pdbx_strand_id
1 'polypeptide(L)'
;MKKTSIALVVVAALCTGLGAQERVDFSVIEKIRAEGMDRSKILETFDYLVTTIGPRLTNSPAHKRAIAWTQEQLKAYGLSEVHAEPWQFGRGWTLNKISIEMVEPRYMPLVGYPQGWSPSTAGRIIATPVWLPGLEDAAMKTQAGKLKGAILFTSPIQQYAIRADRPAASGDLKPPDPRPVGPPQLNAERLAVLKAEGVAVTIQPNIGEHGTLFVTGRDQGANAVPSIILASEHYNLIARMLQQKIPVKLAVEIQSTFDDSDRNSHNVIAEIPGTDNAIKDEIVMVGAHLDSWHTGTGATDNADGTATVMEAMRILKTLNIRPRRTIRAALWAGEEQGLLGSKAYVEQHLAGDKNKAARDKFSVYFNLDNGYPPISGFYMENNDPARAIMTEWLKPMANIGAIMPAPGHIGATDHLSFLDVGVPGFQAVQEYINYDVRTHHTNMDTAERIDPAALKQAATVMAAVLYQASMREGTFPKPAPPKPTGTKQ
;
A
#
# COMPACT_ATOMS: atom_id res chain seq x y z
N MET A 1 18.76 -6.51 -85.75
CA MET A 1 17.76 -6.68 -84.70
C MET A 1 18.41 -6.40 -83.35
N LYS A 2 18.24 -5.19 -82.83
CA LYS A 2 18.81 -4.79 -81.56
C LYS A 2 17.70 -5.03 -80.46
N LYS A 3 18.02 -5.85 -79.45
CA LYS A 3 17.13 -6.09 -78.33
C LYS A 3 17.47 -5.05 -77.24
N THR A 4 16.54 -4.16 -76.97
CA THR A 4 16.64 -3.18 -75.87
C THR A 4 16.04 -3.81 -74.59
N SER A 5 16.88 -4.01 -73.56
CA SER A 5 16.45 -4.49 -72.27
C SER A 5 16.04 -3.29 -71.43
N ILE A 6 14.81 -3.22 -70.97
CA ILE A 6 14.32 -2.24 -70.04
C ILE A 6 14.57 -2.77 -68.63
N ALA A 7 15.42 -2.10 -67.87
CA ALA A 7 15.66 -2.39 -66.48
C ALA A 7 14.59 -1.67 -65.62
N LEU A 8 13.76 -2.46 -64.95
CA LEU A 8 12.75 -1.96 -64.02
C LEU A 8 13.47 -1.69 -62.65
N VAL A 9 13.63 -0.42 -62.30
CA VAL A 9 14.12 -0.02 -60.96
C VAL A 9 12.96 -0.03 -60.02
N VAL A 10 12.89 -1.03 -59.13
CA VAL A 10 11.95 -1.06 -57.99
C VAL A 10 12.56 -0.24 -56.88
N VAL A 11 12.05 0.97 -56.64
CA VAL A 11 12.35 1.77 -55.47
C VAL A 11 11.53 1.22 -54.33
N ALA A 12 12.14 0.40 -53.46
CA ALA A 12 11.55 0.00 -52.19
C ALA A 12 11.59 1.22 -51.26
N ALA A 13 10.44 1.87 -51.07
CA ALA A 13 10.26 2.87 -50.02
C ALA A 13 10.36 2.19 -48.66
N LEU A 14 11.52 2.28 -48.02
CA LEU A 14 11.70 2.01 -46.59
C LEU A 14 10.92 3.08 -45.81
N CYS A 15 9.66 2.81 -45.53
CA CYS A 15 8.95 3.50 -44.46
C CYS A 15 9.57 3.07 -43.10
N THR A 16 10.71 3.67 -42.74
CA THR A 16 11.11 3.71 -41.34
C THR A 16 10.04 4.49 -40.61
N GLY A 17 9.21 3.79 -39.85
CA GLY A 17 8.29 4.43 -38.92
C GLY A 17 9.13 5.25 -37.94
N LEU A 18 9.25 6.55 -38.23
CA LEU A 18 9.64 7.55 -37.24
C LEU A 18 8.57 7.45 -36.14
N GLY A 19 8.87 6.74 -35.07
CA GLY A 19 8.08 6.81 -33.86
C GLY A 19 7.89 8.28 -33.55
N ALA A 20 6.64 8.76 -33.56
CA ALA A 20 6.35 10.15 -33.24
C ALA A 20 7.01 10.46 -31.90
N GLN A 21 7.93 11.40 -31.90
CA GLN A 21 8.58 11.86 -30.65
C GLN A 21 7.49 12.36 -29.72
N GLU A 22 7.48 11.86 -28.48
CA GLU A 22 6.53 12.32 -27.45
C GLU A 22 6.67 13.84 -27.29
N ARG A 23 5.53 14.53 -27.36
CA ARG A 23 5.48 15.99 -27.20
C ARG A 23 5.47 16.34 -25.72
N VAL A 24 6.44 17.12 -25.27
CA VAL A 24 6.53 17.67 -23.92
C VAL A 24 6.33 19.17 -23.97
N ASP A 25 5.29 19.68 -23.31
CA ASP A 25 5.10 21.11 -23.14
C ASP A 25 5.89 21.60 -21.91
N PHE A 26 7.14 21.99 -22.14
CA PHE A 26 8.02 22.51 -21.10
C PHE A 26 7.45 23.71 -20.37
N SER A 27 6.65 24.57 -21.04
CA SER A 27 6.10 25.76 -20.41
C SER A 27 5.04 25.44 -19.36
N VAL A 28 4.24 24.42 -19.60
CA VAL A 28 3.24 23.94 -18.63
C VAL A 28 3.93 23.17 -17.51
N ILE A 29 4.92 22.34 -17.84
CA ILE A 29 5.68 21.61 -16.84
C ILE A 29 6.40 22.55 -15.86
N GLU A 30 6.98 23.66 -16.33
CA GLU A 30 7.59 24.68 -15.44
C GLU A 30 6.54 25.34 -14.52
N LYS A 31 5.31 25.57 -14.98
CA LYS A 31 4.22 26.06 -14.12
C LYS A 31 3.81 25.04 -13.07
N ILE A 32 3.71 23.77 -13.45
CA ILE A 32 3.43 22.65 -12.52
C ILE A 32 4.53 22.61 -11.46
N ARG A 33 5.79 22.71 -11.87
CA ARG A 33 6.93 22.71 -10.97
C ARG A 33 6.92 23.88 -9.98
N ALA A 34 6.70 25.10 -10.47
CA ALA A 34 6.58 26.27 -9.61
C ALA A 34 5.40 26.16 -8.63
N GLU A 35 4.25 25.62 -9.06
CA GLU A 35 3.10 25.42 -8.17
C GLU A 35 3.39 24.34 -7.11
N GLY A 36 3.96 23.20 -7.53
CA GLY A 36 4.20 22.07 -6.63
C GLY A 36 5.36 22.28 -5.67
N MET A 37 6.45 22.92 -6.09
CA MET A 37 7.62 23.13 -5.23
C MET A 37 7.50 24.37 -4.35
N ASP A 38 6.99 25.49 -4.90
CA ASP A 38 7.04 26.78 -4.21
C ASP A 38 5.72 27.12 -3.48
N ARG A 39 4.56 26.61 -3.97
CA ARG A 39 3.22 26.92 -3.46
C ARG A 39 2.42 25.70 -3.04
N SER A 40 3.11 24.60 -2.76
CA SER A 40 2.49 23.34 -2.36
C SER A 40 1.68 23.45 -1.07
N LYS A 41 0.56 22.76 -1.05
CA LYS A 41 -0.31 22.56 0.12
C LYS A 41 -0.22 21.15 0.71
N ILE A 42 0.68 20.32 0.18
CA ILE A 42 0.76 18.91 0.51
C ILE A 42 0.96 18.66 2.01
N LEU A 43 1.75 19.52 2.68
CA LEU A 43 2.01 19.35 4.11
C LEU A 43 0.77 19.54 4.97
N GLU A 44 -0.16 20.43 4.55
CA GLU A 44 -1.44 20.62 5.25
C GLU A 44 -2.28 19.33 5.17
N THR A 45 -2.31 18.69 4.01
CA THR A 45 -3.02 17.42 3.78
C THR A 45 -2.37 16.26 4.55
N PHE A 46 -1.06 16.12 4.41
CA PHE A 46 -0.29 15.09 5.06
C PHE A 46 -0.40 15.17 6.58
N ASP A 47 -0.15 16.36 7.16
CA ASP A 47 -0.22 16.56 8.60
C ASP A 47 -1.61 16.27 9.17
N TYR A 48 -2.67 16.66 8.48
CA TYR A 48 -4.03 16.35 8.91
C TYR A 48 -4.30 14.84 8.95
N LEU A 49 -3.85 14.09 7.94
CA LEU A 49 -4.00 12.64 7.89
C LEU A 49 -3.25 11.94 9.02
N VAL A 50 -2.00 12.32 9.28
CA VAL A 50 -1.14 11.61 10.23
C VAL A 50 -1.31 12.10 11.68
N THR A 51 -1.58 13.39 11.89
CA THR A 51 -1.65 14.01 13.21
C THR A 51 -3.08 14.10 13.74
N THR A 52 -4.03 14.52 12.89
CA THR A 52 -5.43 14.73 13.32
C THR A 52 -6.25 13.45 13.23
N ILE A 53 -6.13 12.71 12.13
CA ILE A 53 -6.87 11.44 11.93
C ILE A 53 -6.12 10.28 12.58
N GLY A 54 -4.81 10.17 12.31
CA GLY A 54 -3.94 9.10 12.82
C GLY A 54 -4.15 7.76 12.12
N PRO A 55 -4.02 6.62 12.84
CA PRO A 55 -4.19 5.28 12.29
C PRO A 55 -5.55 5.09 11.62
N ARG A 56 -5.54 4.64 10.37
CA ARG A 56 -6.72 4.59 9.49
C ARG A 56 -7.08 3.16 9.08
N LEU A 57 -7.05 2.22 10.04
CA LEU A 57 -7.38 0.82 9.73
C LEU A 57 -8.72 0.73 9.00
N THR A 58 -8.75 -0.03 7.92
CA THR A 58 -9.92 -0.14 7.03
C THR A 58 -11.23 -0.36 7.81
N ASN A 59 -12.23 0.44 7.45
CA ASN A 59 -13.56 0.48 8.07
C ASN A 59 -13.59 0.88 9.56
N SER A 60 -12.46 1.34 10.13
CA SER A 60 -12.47 1.94 11.47
C SER A 60 -13.13 3.32 11.45
N PRO A 61 -13.56 3.86 12.61
CA PRO A 61 -14.06 5.24 12.69
C PRO A 61 -13.08 6.29 12.18
N ALA A 62 -11.76 6.09 12.36
CA ALA A 62 -10.73 6.99 11.84
C ALA A 62 -10.67 6.94 10.31
N HIS A 63 -10.75 5.74 9.71
CA HIS A 63 -10.78 5.58 8.26
C HIS A 63 -12.05 6.23 7.66
N LYS A 64 -13.20 6.04 8.28
CA LYS A 64 -14.46 6.70 7.86
C LYS A 64 -14.36 8.24 7.90
N ARG A 65 -13.68 8.81 8.92
CA ARG A 65 -13.37 10.26 8.96
C ARG A 65 -12.43 10.68 7.85
N ALA A 66 -11.41 9.87 7.53
CA ALA A 66 -10.49 10.14 6.43
C ALA A 66 -11.23 10.18 5.08
N ILE A 67 -12.12 9.22 4.81
CA ILE A 67 -12.98 9.20 3.62
C ILE A 67 -13.82 10.47 3.51
N ALA A 68 -14.48 10.88 4.58
CA ALA A 68 -15.32 12.08 4.57
C ALA A 68 -14.48 13.34 4.34
N TRP A 69 -13.39 13.49 5.07
CA TRP A 69 -12.52 14.66 4.97
C TRP A 69 -11.85 14.78 3.60
N THR A 70 -11.35 13.69 3.04
CA THR A 70 -10.72 13.72 1.71
C THR A 70 -11.70 14.13 0.62
N GLN A 71 -12.96 13.70 0.69
CA GLN A 71 -14.02 14.17 -0.22
C GLN A 71 -14.24 15.67 -0.10
N GLU A 72 -14.31 16.21 1.13
CA GLU A 72 -14.48 17.65 1.37
C GLU A 72 -13.30 18.43 0.78
N GLN A 73 -12.07 17.97 0.98
CA GLN A 73 -10.88 18.64 0.43
C GLN A 73 -10.85 18.59 -1.11
N LEU A 74 -11.17 17.45 -1.72
CA LEU A 74 -11.19 17.31 -3.17
C LEU A 74 -12.27 18.22 -3.81
N LYS A 75 -13.44 18.36 -3.15
CA LYS A 75 -14.46 19.32 -3.54
C LYS A 75 -13.98 20.77 -3.39
N ALA A 76 -13.28 21.09 -2.29
CA ALA A 76 -12.70 22.42 -2.05
C ALA A 76 -11.64 22.79 -3.09
N TYR A 77 -10.89 21.81 -3.61
CA TYR A 77 -9.98 22.00 -4.74
C TYR A 77 -10.72 22.24 -6.07
N GLY A 78 -12.04 22.07 -6.10
CA GLY A 78 -12.88 22.28 -7.27
C GLY A 78 -12.89 21.10 -8.24
N LEU A 79 -12.61 19.88 -7.77
CA LEU A 79 -12.75 18.66 -8.56
C LEU A 79 -14.23 18.31 -8.75
N SER A 80 -14.52 17.61 -9.83
CA SER A 80 -15.85 17.09 -10.14
C SER A 80 -15.98 15.62 -9.79
N GLU A 81 -17.20 15.09 -9.84
CA GLU A 81 -17.53 13.68 -9.58
C GLU A 81 -16.94 13.14 -8.25
N VAL A 82 -16.84 14.02 -7.23
CA VAL A 82 -16.29 13.64 -5.93
C VAL A 82 -17.32 12.83 -5.15
N HIS A 83 -17.06 11.55 -4.99
CA HIS A 83 -17.94 10.62 -4.25
C HIS A 83 -17.15 9.51 -3.56
N ALA A 84 -17.81 8.86 -2.61
CA ALA A 84 -17.34 7.64 -1.98
C ALA A 84 -18.08 6.44 -2.61
N GLU A 85 -17.32 5.51 -3.20
CA GLU A 85 -17.87 4.33 -3.87
C GLU A 85 -17.83 3.14 -2.93
N PRO A 86 -19.00 2.58 -2.53
CA PRO A 86 -19.07 1.52 -1.53
C PRO A 86 -18.68 0.15 -2.12
N TRP A 87 -18.05 -0.68 -1.30
CA TRP A 87 -17.79 -2.09 -1.57
C TRP A 87 -17.82 -2.89 -0.25
N GLN A 88 -18.16 -4.16 -0.33
CA GLN A 88 -18.33 -5.01 0.85
C GLN A 88 -16.97 -5.40 1.44
N PHE A 89 -16.71 -5.00 2.67
CA PHE A 89 -15.48 -5.29 3.41
C PHE A 89 -15.72 -6.27 4.56
N GLY A 90 -16.30 -5.81 5.65
CA GLY A 90 -16.45 -6.52 6.90
C GLY A 90 -16.56 -5.56 8.08
N ARG A 91 -16.40 -6.09 9.30
CA ARG A 91 -16.52 -5.29 10.52
C ARG A 91 -15.38 -4.28 10.66
N GLY A 92 -15.71 -3.08 11.10
CA GLY A 92 -14.73 -2.14 11.62
C GLY A 92 -14.18 -2.59 12.97
N TRP A 93 -13.00 -2.06 13.32
CA TRP A 93 -12.34 -2.37 14.58
C TRP A 93 -11.53 -1.18 15.09
N THR A 94 -11.49 -1.05 16.42
CA THR A 94 -10.72 0.01 17.11
C THR A 94 -10.03 -0.56 18.33
N LEU A 95 -8.75 -0.27 18.48
CA LEU A 95 -8.00 -0.50 19.71
C LEU A 95 -8.30 0.66 20.69
N ASN A 96 -8.89 0.36 21.84
CA ASN A 96 -9.17 1.35 22.87
C ASN A 96 -8.07 1.40 23.93
N LYS A 97 -7.49 0.24 24.26
CA LYS A 97 -6.43 0.13 25.27
C LYS A 97 -5.58 -1.12 25.06
N ILE A 98 -4.30 -0.99 25.34
CA ILE A 98 -3.36 -2.10 25.51
C ILE A 98 -2.49 -1.84 26.74
N SER A 99 -2.31 -2.85 27.59
CA SER A 99 -1.34 -2.86 28.69
C SER A 99 -0.71 -4.24 28.75
N ILE A 100 0.62 -4.29 28.77
CA ILE A 100 1.40 -5.52 28.87
C ILE A 100 2.55 -5.26 29.85
N GLU A 101 2.59 -6.03 30.93
CA GLU A 101 3.56 -5.82 32.00
C GLU A 101 4.07 -7.16 32.53
N MET A 102 5.35 -7.26 32.81
CA MET A 102 5.87 -8.27 33.72
C MET A 102 5.72 -7.76 35.12
N VAL A 103 5.03 -8.49 36.00
CA VAL A 103 4.80 -8.10 37.41
C VAL A 103 5.63 -8.91 38.40
N GLU A 104 6.07 -10.11 38.01
CA GLU A 104 7.03 -10.94 38.76
C GLU A 104 8.09 -11.50 37.79
N PRO A 105 9.35 -11.64 38.23
CA PRO A 105 9.95 -11.35 39.52
C PRO A 105 10.26 -9.89 39.78
N ARG A 106 10.05 -9.03 38.80
CA ARG A 106 10.19 -7.57 38.89
C ARG A 106 9.21 -6.87 37.96
N TYR A 107 8.85 -5.64 38.29
CA TYR A 107 8.06 -4.83 37.38
C TYR A 107 8.86 -4.45 36.12
N MET A 108 8.23 -4.60 34.96
CA MET A 108 8.77 -4.16 33.66
C MET A 108 7.62 -3.92 32.66
N PRO A 109 7.45 -2.72 32.11
CA PRO A 109 6.54 -2.49 31.01
C PRO A 109 7.06 -3.23 29.76
N LEU A 110 6.16 -3.86 29.02
CA LEU A 110 6.51 -4.63 27.83
C LEU A 110 5.94 -3.94 26.57
N VAL A 111 6.74 -3.85 25.52
CA VAL A 111 6.36 -3.20 24.27
C VAL A 111 5.70 -4.21 23.35
N GLY A 112 4.43 -4.00 23.04
CA GLY A 112 3.64 -4.88 22.19
C GLY A 112 2.34 -4.24 21.75
N TYR A 113 1.75 -4.76 20.66
CA TYR A 113 0.44 -4.36 20.16
C TYR A 113 -0.40 -5.59 19.83
N PRO A 114 -1.74 -5.50 19.97
CA PRO A 114 -2.61 -6.56 19.49
C PRO A 114 -2.61 -6.58 17.95
N GLN A 115 -2.83 -7.74 17.36
CA GLN A 115 -3.11 -7.83 15.93
C GLN A 115 -4.44 -7.11 15.61
N GLY A 116 -4.56 -6.58 14.40
CA GLY A 116 -5.82 -6.00 13.94
C GLY A 116 -6.96 -7.01 14.09
N TRP A 117 -8.15 -6.55 14.45
CA TRP A 117 -9.35 -7.35 14.78
C TRP A 117 -9.16 -8.32 15.96
N SER A 118 -8.15 -8.14 16.78
CA SER A 118 -8.03 -8.89 18.04
C SER A 118 -9.20 -8.53 18.98
N PRO A 119 -9.93 -9.51 19.55
CA PRO A 119 -10.94 -9.23 20.56
C PRO A 119 -10.30 -8.74 21.86
N SER A 120 -11.11 -8.13 22.72
CA SER A 120 -10.75 -7.79 24.08
C SER A 120 -10.39 -9.03 24.89
N THR A 121 -9.50 -8.87 25.87
CA THR A 121 -9.36 -9.83 26.97
C THR A 121 -10.54 -9.73 27.94
N ALA A 122 -10.73 -10.71 28.79
CA ALA A 122 -11.72 -10.68 29.86
C ALA A 122 -11.21 -9.80 31.05
N GLY A 123 -11.03 -8.49 30.79
CA GLY A 123 -10.37 -7.56 31.70
C GLY A 123 -8.86 -7.76 31.77
N ARG A 124 -8.26 -7.29 32.86
CA ARG A 124 -6.82 -7.45 33.13
C ARG A 124 -6.53 -8.87 33.62
N ILE A 125 -5.77 -9.64 32.84
CA ILE A 125 -5.37 -11.01 33.15
C ILE A 125 -4.02 -10.97 33.81
N ILE A 126 -3.85 -11.64 34.97
CA ILE A 126 -2.56 -11.83 35.63
C ILE A 126 -2.30 -13.32 35.76
N ALA A 127 -1.31 -13.82 35.04
CA ALA A 127 -1.00 -15.26 35.03
C ALA A 127 0.49 -15.54 34.78
N THR A 128 0.92 -16.73 35.14
CA THR A 128 2.17 -17.30 34.66
C THR A 128 2.00 -17.70 33.20
N PRO A 129 2.85 -17.22 32.27
CA PRO A 129 2.71 -17.61 30.88
C PRO A 129 3.05 -19.08 30.65
N VAL A 130 2.33 -19.69 29.73
CA VAL A 130 2.62 -21.03 29.21
C VAL A 130 3.41 -20.90 27.91
N TRP A 131 4.55 -21.56 27.79
CA TRP A 131 5.37 -21.51 26.59
C TRP A 131 5.28 -22.82 25.79
N LEU A 132 4.66 -22.76 24.60
CA LEU A 132 4.48 -23.87 23.68
C LEU A 132 5.05 -23.48 22.31
N PRO A 133 6.38 -23.54 22.12
CA PRO A 133 7.02 -23.11 20.88
C PRO A 133 6.55 -23.95 19.68
N GLY A 134 6.07 -23.30 18.62
CA GLY A 134 5.60 -23.93 17.41
C GLY A 134 4.21 -24.57 17.52
N LEU A 135 3.59 -24.61 18.69
CA LEU A 135 2.28 -25.27 18.92
C LEU A 135 2.27 -26.71 18.39
N GLU A 136 3.34 -27.46 18.62
CA GLU A 136 3.48 -28.83 18.20
C GLU A 136 2.33 -29.72 18.74
N ASP A 137 1.77 -30.59 17.92
CA ASP A 137 0.58 -31.39 18.26
C ASP A 137 0.78 -32.24 19.51
N ALA A 138 1.98 -32.80 19.71
CA ALA A 138 2.32 -33.56 20.89
C ALA A 138 2.30 -32.68 22.17
N ALA A 139 2.86 -31.47 22.08
CA ALA A 139 2.85 -30.52 23.18
C ALA A 139 1.42 -30.04 23.48
N MET A 140 0.63 -29.73 22.46
CA MET A 140 -0.78 -29.34 22.59
C MET A 140 -1.60 -30.44 23.26
N LYS A 141 -1.45 -31.71 22.86
CA LYS A 141 -2.11 -32.87 23.49
C LYS A 141 -1.76 -33.00 24.98
N THR A 142 -0.50 -32.76 25.35
CA THR A 142 -0.04 -32.81 26.76
C THR A 142 -0.67 -31.68 27.60
N GLN A 143 -1.03 -30.59 26.99
CA GLN A 143 -1.64 -29.40 27.63
C GLN A 143 -3.17 -29.36 27.51
N ALA A 144 -3.78 -30.35 26.84
CA ALA A 144 -5.23 -30.37 26.65
C ALA A 144 -5.97 -30.23 28.00
N GLY A 145 -6.94 -29.34 28.04
CA GLY A 145 -7.73 -28.98 29.22
C GLY A 145 -7.00 -28.13 30.28
N LYS A 146 -5.71 -27.76 30.06
CA LYS A 146 -4.91 -26.96 31.01
C LYS A 146 -4.67 -25.53 30.55
N LEU A 147 -5.14 -25.15 29.35
CA LEU A 147 -4.88 -23.85 28.75
C LEU A 147 -5.94 -22.81 29.05
N LYS A 148 -6.97 -23.16 29.80
CA LYS A 148 -8.05 -22.21 30.16
C LYS A 148 -7.49 -21.03 30.96
N GLY A 149 -7.70 -19.81 30.42
CA GLY A 149 -7.20 -18.58 31.01
C GLY A 149 -5.70 -18.32 30.82
N ALA A 150 -5.01 -19.15 30.05
CA ALA A 150 -3.57 -19.04 29.85
C ALA A 150 -3.17 -17.82 29.00
N ILE A 151 -2.05 -17.19 29.37
CA ILE A 151 -1.24 -16.33 28.52
C ILE A 151 -0.27 -17.26 27.78
N LEU A 152 -0.48 -17.46 26.46
CA LEU A 152 0.20 -18.47 25.69
C LEU A 152 1.29 -17.88 24.77
N PHE A 153 2.54 -18.20 25.02
CA PHE A 153 3.69 -17.92 24.16
C PHE A 153 3.82 -19.02 23.12
N THR A 154 3.65 -18.68 21.84
CA THR A 154 3.41 -19.66 20.76
C THR A 154 4.61 -19.94 19.86
N SER A 155 5.72 -19.23 20.05
CA SER A 155 6.88 -19.31 19.16
C SER A 155 8.15 -19.71 19.89
N PRO A 156 9.15 -20.28 19.24
CA PRO A 156 10.48 -20.46 19.81
C PRO A 156 11.13 -19.07 20.08
N ILE A 157 12.23 -19.10 20.83
CA ILE A 157 13.09 -17.93 21.00
C ILE A 157 13.59 -17.53 19.60
N GLN A 158 13.33 -16.27 19.23
CA GLN A 158 13.77 -15.74 17.95
C GLN A 158 15.30 -15.60 17.95
N GLN A 159 15.92 -16.09 16.90
CA GLN A 159 17.30 -15.71 16.62
C GLN A 159 17.28 -14.27 16.11
N TYR A 160 18.22 -13.48 16.56
CA TYR A 160 18.36 -12.10 16.13
C TYR A 160 18.75 -12.10 14.65
N ALA A 161 17.86 -11.62 13.82
CA ALA A 161 18.10 -11.40 12.40
C ALA A 161 18.01 -9.90 12.13
N ILE A 162 19.13 -9.30 11.74
CA ILE A 162 19.13 -7.92 11.25
C ILE A 162 18.39 -7.92 9.91
N ARG A 163 17.29 -7.17 9.85
CA ARG A 163 16.60 -6.92 8.58
C ARG A 163 17.36 -5.82 7.84
N ALA A 164 17.32 -5.90 6.53
CA ALA A 164 17.82 -4.85 5.64
C ALA A 164 16.67 -4.36 4.77
N ASP A 165 16.69 -3.08 4.45
CA ASP A 165 15.83 -2.54 3.41
C ASP A 165 16.15 -3.20 2.07
N ARG A 166 15.14 -3.28 1.19
CA ARG A 166 15.40 -3.67 -0.19
C ARG A 166 16.35 -2.64 -0.84
N PRO A 167 17.17 -3.05 -1.80
CA PRO A 167 18.05 -2.12 -2.50
C PRO A 167 17.22 -1.10 -3.28
N ALA A 168 17.75 0.12 -3.37
CA ALA A 168 17.16 1.15 -4.22
C ALA A 168 17.00 0.63 -5.65
N ALA A 169 15.89 0.96 -6.30
CA ALA A 169 15.70 0.65 -7.71
C ALA A 169 16.76 1.36 -8.56
N SER A 170 17.25 0.68 -9.59
CA SER A 170 18.12 1.30 -10.61
C SER A 170 17.63 0.91 -11.99
N GLY A 171 18.05 1.67 -13.00
CA GLY A 171 17.71 1.41 -14.40
C GLY A 171 18.07 0.00 -14.91
N ASP A 172 18.92 -0.73 -14.19
CA ASP A 172 19.50 -2.02 -14.58
C ASP A 172 19.15 -3.17 -13.61
N LEU A 173 18.47 -2.91 -12.51
CA LEU A 173 18.23 -3.93 -11.48
C LEU A 173 16.96 -4.76 -11.74
N LYS A 174 17.07 -6.04 -11.43
CA LYS A 174 15.91 -6.91 -11.22
C LYS A 174 15.10 -6.42 -10.01
N PRO A 175 13.78 -6.72 -9.99
CA PRO A 175 13.00 -6.50 -8.79
C PRO A 175 13.68 -7.10 -7.56
N PRO A 176 13.57 -6.46 -6.40
CA PRO A 176 14.15 -6.99 -5.17
C PRO A 176 13.59 -8.38 -4.86
N ASP A 177 14.42 -9.22 -4.26
CA ASP A 177 13.96 -10.54 -3.78
C ASP A 177 12.80 -10.38 -2.77
N PRO A 178 11.84 -11.32 -2.76
CA PRO A 178 10.74 -11.25 -1.83
C PRO A 178 11.27 -11.18 -0.39
N ARG A 179 10.72 -10.26 0.38
CA ARG A 179 11.09 -10.06 1.79
C ARG A 179 10.82 -11.32 2.61
N PRO A 180 11.62 -11.61 3.65
CA PRO A 180 11.28 -12.66 4.60
C PRO A 180 9.87 -12.40 5.17
N VAL A 181 9.00 -13.37 5.00
CA VAL A 181 7.65 -13.30 5.58
C VAL A 181 7.78 -13.30 7.11
N GLY A 182 6.96 -12.49 7.76
CA GLY A 182 6.87 -12.48 9.23
C GLY A 182 6.52 -13.85 9.82
N PRO A 183 6.50 -13.99 11.15
CA PRO A 183 6.14 -15.26 11.76
C PRO A 183 4.78 -15.72 11.22
N PRO A 184 4.62 -17.02 10.91
CA PRO A 184 3.40 -17.54 10.33
C PRO A 184 2.22 -17.17 11.23
N GLN A 185 1.21 -16.54 10.63
CA GLN A 185 -0.05 -16.29 11.34
C GLN A 185 -0.68 -17.63 11.71
N LEU A 186 -1.28 -17.69 12.90
CA LEU A 186 -2.04 -18.86 13.31
C LEU A 186 -3.19 -19.07 12.32
N ASN A 187 -3.26 -20.26 11.72
CA ASN A 187 -4.34 -20.60 10.82
C ASN A 187 -5.67 -20.78 11.57
N ALA A 188 -6.79 -20.75 10.83
CA ALA A 188 -8.13 -20.83 11.42
C ALA A 188 -8.37 -22.10 12.26
N GLU A 189 -7.79 -23.23 11.85
CA GLU A 189 -7.91 -24.51 12.58
C GLU A 189 -7.20 -24.41 13.93
N ARG A 190 -5.97 -23.91 13.95
CA ARG A 190 -5.21 -23.72 15.19
C ARG A 190 -5.88 -22.73 16.13
N LEU A 191 -6.41 -21.63 15.60
CA LEU A 191 -7.19 -20.66 16.39
C LEU A 191 -8.46 -21.30 17.00
N ALA A 192 -9.18 -22.14 16.25
CA ALA A 192 -10.35 -22.84 16.75
C ALA A 192 -10.00 -23.75 17.94
N VAL A 193 -8.88 -24.48 17.86
CA VAL A 193 -8.37 -25.30 18.98
C VAL A 193 -8.04 -24.44 20.18
N LEU A 194 -7.28 -23.36 20.03
CA LEU A 194 -6.92 -22.46 21.13
C LEU A 194 -8.15 -21.80 21.78
N LYS A 195 -9.14 -21.46 20.96
CA LYS A 195 -10.43 -20.94 21.44
C LYS A 195 -11.19 -21.96 22.26
N ALA A 196 -11.27 -23.20 21.78
CA ALA A 196 -11.93 -24.30 22.48
C ALA A 196 -11.26 -24.64 23.82
N GLU A 197 -9.91 -24.59 23.88
CA GLU A 197 -9.12 -24.74 25.10
C GLU A 197 -9.30 -23.56 26.09
N GLY A 198 -9.92 -22.46 25.67
CA GLY A 198 -10.15 -21.28 26.51
C GLY A 198 -8.89 -20.45 26.77
N VAL A 199 -7.94 -20.45 25.83
CA VAL A 199 -6.76 -19.57 25.89
C VAL A 199 -7.20 -18.14 26.00
N ALA A 200 -6.65 -17.39 26.97
CA ALA A 200 -7.04 -16.01 27.23
C ALA A 200 -6.37 -15.01 26.28
N VAL A 201 -5.10 -15.24 25.94
CA VAL A 201 -4.35 -14.44 24.98
C VAL A 201 -3.17 -15.22 24.41
N THR A 202 -2.90 -15.06 23.13
CA THR A 202 -1.68 -15.55 22.48
C THR A 202 -0.66 -14.42 22.34
N ILE A 203 0.62 -14.73 22.52
CA ILE A 203 1.72 -13.78 22.34
C ILE A 203 2.75 -14.40 21.40
N GLN A 204 3.08 -13.65 20.36
CA GLN A 204 4.09 -13.99 19.35
C GLN A 204 5.22 -12.94 19.38
N PRO A 205 6.45 -13.34 19.04
CA PRO A 205 7.53 -12.38 18.89
C PRO A 205 7.36 -11.58 17.61
N ASN A 206 7.84 -10.36 17.63
CA ASN A 206 7.97 -9.53 16.46
C ASN A 206 9.13 -10.01 15.54
N ILE A 207 9.19 -9.47 14.32
CA ILE A 207 10.30 -9.66 13.38
C ILE A 207 11.22 -8.44 13.28
N GLY A 208 10.79 -7.29 13.79
CA GLY A 208 11.58 -6.06 13.87
C GLY A 208 12.53 -6.08 15.06
N GLU A 209 13.41 -5.12 15.10
CA GLU A 209 14.40 -4.90 16.17
C GLU A 209 14.23 -3.54 16.82
N HIS A 210 14.87 -3.35 17.97
CA HIS A 210 14.86 -2.06 18.71
C HIS A 210 13.44 -1.57 19.07
N GLY A 211 12.53 -2.48 19.42
CA GLY A 211 11.14 -2.14 19.75
C GLY A 211 10.28 -1.73 18.54
N THR A 212 10.78 -1.90 17.32
CA THR A 212 9.98 -1.76 16.10
C THR A 212 9.03 -2.96 15.98
N LEU A 213 7.73 -2.72 15.98
CA LEU A 213 6.71 -3.75 15.94
C LEU A 213 6.03 -3.79 14.59
N PHE A 214 6.27 -4.83 13.83
CA PHE A 214 5.55 -5.14 12.60
C PHE A 214 4.24 -5.86 12.96
N VAL A 215 3.10 -5.19 12.78
CA VAL A 215 1.81 -5.72 13.23
C VAL A 215 0.76 -5.57 12.14
N THR A 216 0.25 -6.69 11.69
CA THR A 216 -0.89 -6.79 10.79
C THR A 216 -2.04 -7.54 11.48
N GLY A 217 -3.05 -7.95 10.74
CA GLY A 217 -4.16 -8.76 11.27
C GLY A 217 -5.28 -8.95 10.26
N ARG A 218 -6.26 -9.72 10.68
CA ARG A 218 -7.53 -9.91 9.95
C ARG A 218 -8.62 -10.38 10.88
N ASP A 219 -9.86 -10.14 10.51
CA ASP A 219 -11.01 -10.62 11.29
C ASP A 219 -11.10 -12.15 11.21
N GLN A 220 -10.93 -12.80 12.36
CA GLN A 220 -11.04 -14.25 12.51
C GLN A 220 -12.45 -14.72 12.92
N GLY A 221 -13.40 -13.80 12.96
CA GLY A 221 -14.80 -14.09 13.31
C GLY A 221 -14.95 -14.72 14.69
N ALA A 222 -15.75 -15.79 14.76
CA ALA A 222 -16.05 -16.49 16.01
C ALA A 222 -14.84 -17.22 16.62
N ASN A 223 -13.82 -17.54 15.82
CA ASN A 223 -12.62 -18.26 16.27
C ASN A 223 -11.52 -17.30 16.78
N ALA A 224 -11.77 -16.00 16.77
CA ALA A 224 -10.79 -15.03 17.24
C ALA A 224 -10.40 -15.27 18.70
N VAL A 225 -9.09 -15.27 18.96
CA VAL A 225 -8.47 -15.28 20.29
C VAL A 225 -7.68 -13.98 20.43
N PRO A 226 -7.71 -13.31 21.60
CA PRO A 226 -6.86 -12.16 21.83
C PRO A 226 -5.41 -12.47 21.47
N SER A 227 -4.78 -11.65 20.60
CA SER A 227 -3.48 -11.95 20.01
C SER A 227 -2.58 -10.72 20.06
N ILE A 228 -1.35 -10.88 20.54
CA ILE A 228 -0.37 -9.81 20.71
C ILE A 228 0.91 -10.16 19.96
N ILE A 229 1.47 -9.16 19.28
CA ILE A 229 2.86 -9.16 18.82
C ILE A 229 3.68 -8.39 19.85
N LEU A 230 4.64 -9.06 20.46
CA LEU A 230 5.52 -8.51 21.48
C LEU A 230 6.91 -8.23 20.88
N ALA A 231 7.56 -7.15 21.28
CA ALA A 231 8.94 -6.89 20.87
C ALA A 231 9.81 -8.13 21.13
N SER A 232 10.64 -8.49 20.16
CA SER A 232 11.45 -9.72 20.20
C SER A 232 12.36 -9.78 21.41
N GLU A 233 12.88 -8.63 21.82
CA GLU A 233 13.72 -8.50 23.02
C GLU A 233 12.94 -8.90 24.29
N HIS A 234 11.71 -8.44 24.42
CA HIS A 234 10.84 -8.75 25.57
C HIS A 234 10.32 -10.19 25.49
N TYR A 235 9.89 -10.63 24.31
CA TYR A 235 9.47 -12.02 24.12
C TYR A 235 10.58 -13.01 24.49
N ASN A 236 11.78 -12.81 23.95
CA ASN A 236 12.94 -13.66 24.18
C ASN A 236 13.40 -13.63 25.65
N LEU A 237 13.30 -12.46 26.32
CA LEU A 237 13.56 -12.39 27.75
C LEU A 237 12.64 -13.30 28.56
N ILE A 238 11.32 -13.18 28.34
CA ILE A 238 10.32 -13.99 29.04
C ILE A 238 10.49 -15.48 28.70
N ALA A 239 10.66 -15.83 27.41
CA ALA A 239 10.85 -17.21 26.99
C ALA A 239 12.10 -17.84 27.63
N ARG A 240 13.23 -17.11 27.73
CA ARG A 240 14.43 -17.58 28.45
C ARG A 240 14.20 -17.78 29.94
N MET A 241 13.45 -16.87 30.58
CA MET A 241 13.11 -17.05 32.02
C MET A 241 12.27 -18.31 32.21
N LEU A 242 11.28 -18.55 31.35
CA LEU A 242 10.46 -19.77 31.40
C LEU A 242 11.30 -21.04 31.16
N GLN A 243 12.22 -21.00 30.20
CA GLN A 243 13.16 -22.10 29.94
C GLN A 243 14.05 -22.41 31.16
N GLN A 244 14.48 -21.38 31.86
CA GLN A 244 15.28 -21.50 33.09
C GLN A 244 14.44 -21.77 34.34
N LYS A 245 13.12 -21.95 34.20
CA LYS A 245 12.17 -22.15 35.31
C LYS A 245 12.15 -21.01 36.33
N ILE A 246 12.50 -19.81 35.91
CA ILE A 246 12.37 -18.61 36.75
C ILE A 246 10.87 -18.26 36.82
N PRO A 247 10.31 -18.07 38.02
CA PRO A 247 8.91 -17.66 38.16
C PRO A 247 8.64 -16.32 37.48
N VAL A 248 7.67 -16.31 36.54
CA VAL A 248 7.24 -15.12 35.83
C VAL A 248 5.73 -14.98 35.96
N LYS A 249 5.27 -13.76 36.25
CA LYS A 249 3.86 -13.39 36.02
C LYS A 249 3.78 -12.19 35.11
N LEU A 250 2.86 -12.26 34.16
CA LEU A 250 2.50 -11.17 33.27
C LEU A 250 1.11 -10.65 33.61
N ALA A 251 0.93 -9.34 33.47
CA ALA A 251 -0.38 -8.70 33.45
C ALA A 251 -0.65 -8.21 32.03
N VAL A 252 -1.80 -8.59 31.45
CA VAL A 252 -2.17 -8.26 30.07
C VAL A 252 -3.61 -7.79 30.02
N GLU A 253 -3.87 -6.71 29.31
CA GLU A 253 -5.22 -6.21 29.04
C GLU A 253 -5.30 -5.65 27.63
N ILE A 254 -6.27 -6.12 26.86
CA ILE A 254 -6.69 -5.56 25.57
C ILE A 254 -8.13 -5.10 25.71
N GLN A 255 -8.41 -3.87 25.29
CA GLN A 255 -9.79 -3.39 25.09
C GLN A 255 -9.92 -2.96 23.64
N SER A 256 -10.83 -3.55 22.93
CA SER A 256 -11.13 -3.26 21.54
C SER A 256 -12.63 -3.22 21.31
N THR A 257 -13.05 -2.51 20.27
CA THR A 257 -14.45 -2.40 19.86
C THR A 257 -14.58 -2.82 18.40
N PHE A 258 -15.56 -3.68 18.11
CA PHE A 258 -15.96 -4.01 16.75
C PHE A 258 -17.17 -3.15 16.36
N ASP A 259 -17.17 -2.67 15.11
CA ASP A 259 -18.28 -1.91 14.53
C ASP A 259 -18.92 -2.73 13.40
N ASP A 260 -20.15 -3.20 13.64
CA ASP A 260 -20.98 -3.95 12.69
C ASP A 260 -22.06 -3.07 12.03
N SER A 261 -22.09 -1.77 12.31
CA SER A 261 -23.14 -0.86 11.86
C SER A 261 -23.17 -0.67 10.34
N ASP A 262 -21.98 -0.68 9.71
CA ASP A 262 -21.82 -0.68 8.27
C ASP A 262 -20.61 -1.54 7.90
N ARG A 263 -20.86 -2.58 7.12
CA ARG A 263 -19.83 -3.51 6.64
C ARG A 263 -19.25 -3.12 5.29
N ASN A 264 -19.68 -2.02 4.70
CA ASN A 264 -19.07 -1.48 3.50
C ASN A 264 -17.90 -0.58 3.89
N SER A 265 -16.81 -0.71 3.13
CA SER A 265 -15.79 0.30 3.04
C SER A 265 -15.97 1.09 1.74
N HIS A 266 -15.22 2.16 1.54
CA HIS A 266 -15.45 3.05 0.41
C HIS A 266 -14.12 3.51 -0.18
N ASN A 267 -14.02 3.46 -1.51
CA ASN A 267 -12.99 4.17 -2.26
C ASN A 267 -13.44 5.62 -2.47
N VAL A 268 -12.54 6.58 -2.45
CA VAL A 268 -12.86 7.97 -2.79
C VAL A 268 -12.43 8.23 -4.22
N ILE A 269 -13.36 8.69 -5.05
CA ILE A 269 -13.14 9.01 -6.47
C ILE A 269 -13.33 10.50 -6.70
N ALA A 270 -12.52 11.10 -7.58
CA ALA A 270 -12.64 12.48 -8.01
C ALA A 270 -12.08 12.69 -9.41
N GLU A 271 -12.51 13.74 -10.14
CA GLU A 271 -12.12 13.94 -11.53
C GLU A 271 -11.77 15.39 -11.87
N ILE A 272 -10.89 15.52 -12.87
CA ILE A 272 -10.77 16.70 -13.74
C ILE A 272 -11.25 16.27 -15.11
N PRO A 273 -12.41 16.78 -15.59
CA PRO A 273 -13.01 16.31 -16.85
C PRO A 273 -12.13 16.61 -18.06
N GLY A 274 -12.10 15.69 -19.00
CA GLY A 274 -11.50 15.85 -20.31
C GLY A 274 -12.24 16.91 -21.15
N THR A 275 -11.52 17.60 -22.02
CA THR A 275 -12.05 18.70 -22.83
C THR A 275 -12.04 18.43 -24.33
N ASP A 276 -11.36 17.39 -24.82
CA ASP A 276 -11.34 17.00 -26.21
C ASP A 276 -12.53 16.10 -26.53
N ASN A 277 -13.47 16.57 -27.34
CA ASN A 277 -14.71 15.84 -27.63
C ASN A 277 -14.48 14.43 -28.23
N ALA A 278 -13.33 14.17 -28.83
CA ALA A 278 -13.01 12.86 -29.41
C ALA A 278 -12.56 11.83 -28.34
N ILE A 279 -11.90 12.29 -27.27
CA ILE A 279 -11.22 11.42 -26.29
C ILE A 279 -11.46 11.80 -24.83
N LYS A 280 -12.33 12.76 -24.54
CA LYS A 280 -12.62 13.22 -23.17
C LYS A 280 -13.11 12.11 -22.23
N ASP A 281 -13.72 11.07 -22.81
CA ASP A 281 -14.19 9.89 -22.06
C ASP A 281 -13.09 8.84 -21.81
N GLU A 282 -11.90 9.03 -22.36
CA GLU A 282 -10.76 8.19 -22.02
C GLU A 282 -10.19 8.61 -20.67
N ILE A 283 -9.76 7.62 -19.86
CA ILE A 283 -9.36 7.82 -18.48
C ILE A 283 -7.85 7.68 -18.32
N VAL A 284 -7.24 8.70 -17.73
CA VAL A 284 -5.93 8.63 -17.08
C VAL A 284 -6.19 8.64 -15.59
N MET A 285 -5.71 7.64 -14.86
CA MET A 285 -6.01 7.50 -13.44
C MET A 285 -4.76 7.52 -12.58
N VAL A 286 -4.88 8.07 -11.38
CA VAL A 286 -3.87 8.05 -10.33
C VAL A 286 -4.50 7.56 -9.04
N GLY A 287 -3.75 6.79 -8.24
CA GLY A 287 -4.25 6.35 -6.96
C GLY A 287 -3.16 6.07 -5.93
N ALA A 288 -3.60 6.04 -4.69
CA ALA A 288 -2.87 5.60 -3.51
C ALA A 288 -3.89 5.06 -2.51
N HIS A 289 -3.49 4.21 -1.58
CA HIS A 289 -4.43 3.77 -0.57
C HIS A 289 -4.55 4.78 0.60
N LEU A 290 -5.74 4.87 1.15
CA LEU A 290 -6.09 5.77 2.23
C LEU A 290 -5.99 5.10 3.60
N ASP A 291 -6.22 3.79 3.65
CA ASP A 291 -6.10 3.02 4.88
C ASP A 291 -4.64 2.86 5.32
N SER A 292 -4.46 2.43 6.54
CA SER A 292 -3.16 2.09 7.15
C SER A 292 -3.35 1.09 8.28
N TRP A 293 -2.29 0.46 8.73
CA TRP A 293 -2.33 -0.30 9.99
C TRP A 293 -2.51 0.61 11.20
N HIS A 294 -2.82 0.00 12.35
CA HIS A 294 -3.29 0.69 13.57
C HIS A 294 -2.19 1.00 14.59
N THR A 295 -0.95 0.64 14.33
CA THR A 295 0.14 0.75 15.31
C THR A 295 0.99 2.01 15.17
N GLY A 296 1.11 2.54 13.95
CA GLY A 296 1.68 3.84 13.63
C GLY A 296 0.62 4.81 13.17
N THR A 297 1.01 5.95 12.62
CA THR A 297 0.08 6.93 12.03
C THR A 297 -0.11 6.73 10.54
N GLY A 298 0.55 5.71 9.93
CA GLY A 298 0.47 5.45 8.50
C GLY A 298 1.04 6.61 7.68
N ALA A 299 2.22 7.10 8.04
CA ALA A 299 2.84 8.27 7.41
C ALA A 299 3.44 7.92 6.06
N THR A 300 4.28 6.87 6.02
CA THR A 300 4.90 6.35 4.80
C THR A 300 4.06 5.26 4.13
N ASP A 301 3.02 4.78 4.85
CA ASP A 301 2.18 3.66 4.44
C ASP A 301 0.71 3.93 4.84
N ASN A 302 -0.09 4.77 4.09
CA ASN A 302 0.31 5.48 2.88
C ASN A 302 -0.28 6.91 2.86
N ALA A 303 -0.07 7.70 3.92
CA ALA A 303 -0.53 9.10 3.94
C ALA A 303 0.26 9.98 2.96
N ASP A 304 1.54 9.70 2.73
CA ASP A 304 2.38 10.39 1.76
C ASP A 304 1.88 10.19 0.32
N GLY A 305 1.51 8.96 -0.04
CA GLY A 305 0.90 8.63 -1.32
C GLY A 305 -0.47 9.29 -1.49
N THR A 306 -1.34 9.16 -0.49
CA THR A 306 -2.65 9.84 -0.48
C THR A 306 -2.50 11.37 -0.64
N ALA A 307 -1.62 12.00 0.14
CA ALA A 307 -1.37 13.44 0.05
C ALA A 307 -0.79 13.84 -1.31
N THR A 308 0.10 13.01 -1.87
CA THR A 308 0.69 13.23 -3.21
C THR A 308 -0.37 13.19 -4.31
N VAL A 309 -1.29 12.23 -4.28
CA VAL A 309 -2.40 12.13 -5.24
C VAL A 309 -3.31 13.37 -5.14
N MET A 310 -3.71 13.73 -3.93
CA MET A 310 -4.58 14.88 -3.69
C MET A 310 -3.91 16.19 -4.15
N GLU A 311 -2.63 16.40 -3.84
CA GLU A 311 -1.89 17.58 -4.21
C GLU A 311 -1.63 17.66 -5.72
N ALA A 312 -1.33 16.53 -6.38
CA ALA A 312 -1.19 16.50 -7.83
C ALA A 312 -2.47 16.98 -8.53
N MET A 313 -3.63 16.52 -8.06
CA MET A 313 -4.92 16.99 -8.56
C MET A 313 -5.16 18.47 -8.27
N ARG A 314 -4.80 18.96 -7.05
CA ARG A 314 -4.89 20.38 -6.70
C ARG A 314 -4.01 21.25 -7.61
N ILE A 315 -2.77 20.85 -7.87
CA ILE A 315 -1.83 21.56 -8.75
C ILE A 315 -2.45 21.75 -10.13
N LEU A 316 -2.91 20.66 -10.75
CA LEU A 316 -3.51 20.67 -12.08
C LEU A 316 -4.76 21.57 -12.14
N LYS A 317 -5.59 21.52 -11.11
CA LYS A 317 -6.80 22.32 -11.01
C LYS A 317 -6.50 23.81 -10.80
N THR A 318 -5.55 24.15 -9.91
CA THR A 318 -5.11 25.53 -9.63
C THR A 318 -4.55 26.21 -10.88
N LEU A 319 -3.83 25.46 -11.71
CA LEU A 319 -3.27 25.94 -12.98
C LEU A 319 -4.31 25.99 -14.12
N ASN A 320 -5.58 25.65 -13.84
CA ASN A 320 -6.65 25.58 -14.85
C ASN A 320 -6.27 24.70 -16.03
N ILE A 321 -5.58 23.59 -15.79
CA ILE A 321 -5.26 22.62 -16.83
C ILE A 321 -6.56 22.09 -17.45
N ARG A 322 -6.59 22.10 -18.77
CA ARG A 322 -7.68 21.56 -19.57
C ARG A 322 -7.20 20.28 -20.26
N PRO A 323 -7.28 19.13 -19.56
CA PRO A 323 -6.77 17.89 -20.11
C PRO A 323 -7.61 17.46 -21.31
N ARG A 324 -7.01 16.77 -22.28
CA ARG A 324 -7.77 16.15 -23.38
C ARG A 324 -8.60 14.98 -22.88
N ARG A 325 -8.00 14.11 -22.02
CA ARG A 325 -8.63 12.97 -21.34
C ARG A 325 -9.05 13.36 -19.94
N THR A 326 -10.08 12.71 -19.42
CA THR A 326 -10.43 12.83 -17.99
C THR A 326 -9.30 12.28 -17.13
N ILE A 327 -8.86 13.10 -16.14
CA ILE A 327 -7.95 12.64 -15.09
C ILE A 327 -8.79 12.26 -13.89
N ARG A 328 -8.68 11.00 -13.45
CA ARG A 328 -9.39 10.44 -12.30
C ARG A 328 -8.42 10.15 -11.17
N ALA A 329 -8.72 10.62 -9.97
CA ALA A 329 -8.04 10.20 -8.76
C ALA A 329 -8.85 9.14 -8.02
N ALA A 330 -8.17 8.19 -7.41
CA ALA A 330 -8.74 7.24 -6.47
C ALA A 330 -7.91 7.18 -5.18
N LEU A 331 -8.60 7.21 -4.04
CA LEU A 331 -8.01 6.89 -2.75
C LEU A 331 -8.63 5.55 -2.32
N TRP A 332 -7.80 4.50 -2.35
CA TRP A 332 -8.26 3.14 -2.13
C TRP A 332 -8.45 2.85 -0.65
N ALA A 333 -9.33 1.93 -0.36
CA ALA A 333 -9.56 1.37 0.98
C ALA A 333 -9.29 -0.13 0.97
N GLY A 334 -8.74 -0.67 2.06
CA GLY A 334 -8.50 -2.09 2.19
C GLY A 334 -7.36 -2.64 1.33
N GLU A 335 -6.41 -1.78 0.96
CA GLU A 335 -5.17 -2.21 0.33
C GLU A 335 -4.43 -3.17 1.24
N GLU A 336 -4.24 -2.80 2.49
CA GLU A 336 -3.55 -3.49 3.57
C GLU A 336 -4.09 -4.90 3.86
N GLN A 337 -5.32 -5.17 3.48
CA GLN A 337 -5.95 -6.49 3.63
C GLN A 337 -5.98 -7.29 2.33
N GLY A 338 -5.28 -6.81 1.29
CA GLY A 338 -5.07 -7.52 0.02
C GLY A 338 -5.65 -6.86 -1.20
N LEU A 339 -5.47 -5.55 -1.36
CA LEU A 339 -5.88 -4.74 -2.52
C LEU A 339 -7.40 -4.75 -2.75
N LEU A 340 -8.18 -4.82 -1.66
CA LEU A 340 -9.62 -5.15 -1.77
C LEU A 340 -10.41 -4.05 -2.47
N GLY A 341 -10.11 -2.77 -2.21
CA GLY A 341 -10.82 -1.64 -2.80
C GLY A 341 -10.52 -1.47 -4.27
N SER A 342 -9.26 -1.55 -4.70
CA SER A 342 -8.91 -1.49 -6.12
C SER A 342 -9.44 -2.68 -6.90
N LYS A 343 -9.42 -3.89 -6.31
CA LYS A 343 -10.05 -5.08 -6.91
C LYS A 343 -11.54 -4.90 -7.09
N ALA A 344 -12.24 -4.39 -6.06
CA ALA A 344 -13.68 -4.13 -6.15
C ALA A 344 -14.01 -3.12 -7.27
N TYR A 345 -13.23 -2.03 -7.35
CA TYR A 345 -13.37 -1.06 -8.43
C TYR A 345 -13.15 -1.69 -9.83
N VAL A 346 -12.08 -2.44 -9.99
CA VAL A 346 -11.76 -3.10 -11.27
C VAL A 346 -12.83 -4.12 -11.63
N GLU A 347 -13.31 -4.92 -10.70
CA GLU A 347 -14.39 -5.89 -10.92
C GLU A 347 -15.70 -5.20 -11.38
N GLN A 348 -16.03 -4.08 -10.75
CA GLN A 348 -17.25 -3.33 -11.05
C GLN A 348 -17.18 -2.63 -12.41
N HIS A 349 -16.04 -1.99 -12.73
CA HIS A 349 -15.93 -1.06 -13.85
C HIS A 349 -15.14 -1.57 -15.06
N LEU A 350 -14.20 -2.52 -14.87
CA LEU A 350 -13.24 -2.87 -15.92
C LEU A 350 -13.20 -4.37 -16.26
N ALA A 351 -13.52 -5.26 -15.31
CA ALA A 351 -13.42 -6.69 -15.53
C ALA A 351 -14.58 -7.26 -16.36
N GLY A 352 -14.30 -8.35 -17.05
CA GLY A 352 -15.28 -9.10 -17.86
C GLY A 352 -15.69 -8.40 -19.16
N ASP A 353 -16.49 -9.13 -19.95
CA ASP A 353 -16.90 -8.67 -21.29
C ASP A 353 -17.88 -7.49 -21.23
N LYS A 354 -18.72 -7.44 -20.20
CA LYS A 354 -19.68 -6.35 -20.02
C LYS A 354 -19.00 -4.97 -19.90
N ASN A 355 -17.78 -4.95 -19.38
CA ASN A 355 -17.01 -3.73 -19.15
C ASN A 355 -15.94 -3.48 -20.23
N LYS A 356 -15.91 -4.27 -21.30
CA LYS A 356 -14.89 -4.15 -22.35
C LYS A 356 -14.79 -2.73 -22.91
N ALA A 357 -15.91 -2.08 -23.18
CA ALA A 357 -15.92 -0.73 -23.73
C ALA A 357 -15.30 0.32 -22.75
N ALA A 358 -15.55 0.19 -21.46
CA ALA A 358 -14.94 1.06 -20.43
C ALA A 358 -13.44 0.77 -20.31
N ARG A 359 -13.04 -0.51 -20.30
CA ARG A 359 -11.64 -0.93 -20.26
C ARG A 359 -10.86 -0.48 -21.50
N ASP A 360 -11.47 -0.47 -22.67
CA ASP A 360 -10.83 -0.01 -23.91
C ASP A 360 -10.56 1.51 -23.90
N LYS A 361 -11.40 2.28 -23.20
CA LYS A 361 -11.23 3.72 -22.95
C LYS A 361 -10.27 4.04 -21.81
N PHE A 362 -9.84 3.06 -21.03
CA PHE A 362 -8.91 3.27 -19.92
C PHE A 362 -7.47 3.31 -20.48
N SER A 363 -6.85 4.48 -20.40
CA SER A 363 -5.53 4.73 -20.98
C SER A 363 -4.41 4.19 -20.11
N VAL A 364 -4.35 4.60 -18.84
CA VAL A 364 -3.26 4.26 -17.91
C VAL A 364 -3.65 4.53 -16.46
N TYR A 365 -3.08 3.75 -15.54
CA TYR A 365 -3.15 3.95 -14.09
C TYR A 365 -1.76 4.16 -13.51
N PHE A 366 -1.59 5.18 -12.66
CA PHE A 366 -0.38 5.46 -11.89
C PHE A 366 -0.65 5.25 -10.41
N ASN A 367 0.21 4.48 -9.76
CA ASN A 367 0.11 4.15 -8.34
C ASN A 367 1.24 4.76 -7.54
N LEU A 368 0.95 5.15 -6.30
CA LEU A 368 1.96 5.59 -5.34
C LEU A 368 1.78 4.85 -4.02
N ASP A 369 2.77 4.01 -3.73
CA ASP A 369 2.84 3.17 -2.55
C ASP A 369 4.24 2.54 -2.45
N ASN A 370 4.57 1.83 -1.36
CA ASN A 370 5.82 1.07 -1.21
C ASN A 370 7.10 1.92 -1.16
N GLY A 371 7.22 2.78 -0.20
CA GLY A 371 8.40 3.58 0.04
C GLY A 371 8.05 4.91 0.68
N TYR A 372 9.00 5.82 0.70
CA TYR A 372 8.70 7.21 1.02
C TYR A 372 9.22 8.12 -0.10
N PRO A 373 8.70 9.36 -0.22
CA PRO A 373 9.18 10.29 -1.24
C PRO A 373 10.69 10.55 -1.10
N PRO A 374 11.40 10.90 -2.21
CA PRO A 374 10.89 11.40 -3.49
C PRO A 374 10.52 10.30 -4.49
N ILE A 375 9.83 10.68 -5.59
CA ILE A 375 9.66 9.83 -6.77
C ILE A 375 10.87 9.97 -7.67
N SER A 376 11.63 8.89 -7.88
CA SER A 376 12.76 8.85 -8.80
C SER A 376 12.40 8.39 -10.22
N GLY A 377 11.21 7.81 -10.40
CA GLY A 377 10.69 7.34 -11.67
C GLY A 377 9.49 6.40 -11.51
N PHE A 378 9.33 5.48 -12.47
CA PHE A 378 8.26 4.49 -12.46
C PHE A 378 8.77 3.11 -12.87
N TYR A 379 8.27 2.06 -12.23
CA TYR A 379 8.48 0.69 -12.68
C TYR A 379 7.71 0.45 -13.97
N MET A 380 8.36 -0.18 -14.95
CA MET A 380 7.74 -0.43 -16.25
C MET A 380 6.75 -1.58 -16.26
N GLU A 381 6.65 -2.34 -15.20
CA GLU A 381 5.68 -3.42 -15.01
C GLU A 381 5.62 -4.40 -16.21
N ASN A 382 6.80 -4.75 -16.73
CA ASN A 382 6.99 -5.56 -17.94
C ASN A 382 6.37 -4.95 -19.23
N ASN A 383 6.05 -3.65 -19.21
CA ASN A 383 5.54 -2.91 -20.37
C ASN A 383 6.68 -2.08 -21.00
N ASP A 384 7.69 -2.76 -21.55
CA ASP A 384 8.85 -2.11 -22.16
C ASP A 384 8.53 -1.08 -23.26
N PRO A 385 7.48 -1.25 -24.08
CA PRO A 385 7.06 -0.21 -25.04
C PRO A 385 6.76 1.15 -24.40
N ALA A 386 6.37 1.19 -23.12
CA ALA A 386 6.13 2.42 -22.38
C ALA A 386 7.41 3.17 -21.97
N ARG A 387 8.57 2.50 -21.99
CA ARG A 387 9.84 3.03 -21.51
C ARG A 387 10.25 4.33 -22.23
N ALA A 388 10.15 4.35 -23.56
CA ALA A 388 10.51 5.53 -24.34
C ALA A 388 9.62 6.72 -23.99
N ILE A 389 8.34 6.50 -23.76
CA ILE A 389 7.35 7.51 -23.36
C ILE A 389 7.75 8.09 -21.99
N MET A 390 7.94 7.22 -21.00
CA MET A 390 8.33 7.62 -19.64
C MET A 390 9.66 8.37 -19.62
N THR A 391 10.64 7.93 -20.42
CA THR A 391 11.94 8.61 -20.53
C THR A 391 11.76 10.06 -21.00
N GLU A 392 10.95 10.31 -22.03
CA GLU A 392 10.71 11.67 -22.50
C GLU A 392 9.94 12.52 -21.47
N TRP A 393 8.95 11.94 -20.80
CA TRP A 393 8.12 12.64 -19.82
C TRP A 393 8.89 13.03 -18.54
N LEU A 394 9.88 12.23 -18.14
CA LEU A 394 10.67 12.50 -16.93
C LEU A 394 11.83 13.50 -17.20
N LYS A 395 12.26 13.71 -18.45
CA LYS A 395 13.34 14.66 -18.77
C LYS A 395 13.19 16.04 -18.12
N PRO A 396 12.03 16.70 -18.15
CA PRO A 396 11.85 18.02 -17.52
C PRO A 396 11.98 17.98 -15.99
N MET A 397 11.85 16.81 -15.38
CA MET A 397 11.94 16.60 -13.93
C MET A 397 13.30 16.06 -13.47
N ALA A 398 14.25 15.88 -14.39
CA ALA A 398 15.56 15.31 -14.10
C ALA A 398 16.34 16.12 -13.04
N ASN A 399 16.20 17.43 -13.05
CA ASN A 399 16.87 18.32 -12.08
C ASN A 399 16.29 18.25 -10.66
N ILE A 400 15.14 17.61 -10.48
CA ILE A 400 14.56 17.29 -9.15
C ILE A 400 14.60 15.78 -8.85
N GLY A 401 15.39 15.01 -9.61
CA GLY A 401 15.68 13.60 -9.33
C GLY A 401 14.80 12.56 -10.01
N ALA A 402 13.78 12.95 -10.78
CA ALA A 402 12.91 11.99 -11.46
C ALA A 402 13.46 11.66 -12.87
N ILE A 403 14.23 10.59 -12.97
CA ILE A 403 14.97 10.24 -14.20
C ILE A 403 14.78 8.79 -14.68
N MET A 404 14.06 7.95 -13.92
CA MET A 404 14.22 6.50 -14.04
C MET A 404 12.93 5.78 -14.49
N PRO A 405 12.80 5.36 -15.76
CA PRO A 405 11.91 4.27 -16.11
C PRO A 405 12.55 2.93 -15.69
N ALA A 406 12.30 2.49 -14.46
CA ALA A 406 12.91 1.30 -13.90
C ALA A 406 12.38 0.02 -14.57
N PRO A 407 13.24 -0.92 -14.99
CA PRO A 407 12.81 -2.19 -15.52
C PRO A 407 12.16 -3.05 -14.43
N GLY A 408 11.36 -4.03 -14.85
CA GLY A 408 10.82 -5.04 -13.96
C GLY A 408 9.42 -4.75 -13.48
N HIS A 409 9.05 -5.46 -12.43
CA HIS A 409 7.72 -5.52 -11.87
C HIS A 409 7.84 -5.49 -10.34
N ILE A 410 6.97 -4.76 -9.69
CA ILE A 410 6.85 -4.76 -8.24
C ILE A 410 5.49 -5.30 -7.82
N GLY A 411 5.46 -6.13 -6.77
CA GLY A 411 4.26 -6.77 -6.27
C GLY A 411 3.58 -5.99 -5.14
N ALA A 412 2.41 -6.51 -4.76
CA ALA A 412 1.72 -6.19 -3.51
C ALA A 412 1.27 -4.73 -3.36
N THR A 413 0.71 -4.12 -4.44
CA THR A 413 0.00 -2.83 -4.36
C THR A 413 -1.01 -2.67 -5.49
N ASP A 414 -1.87 -1.67 -5.43
CA ASP A 414 -3.14 -1.51 -6.15
C ASP A 414 -3.06 -1.52 -7.68
N HIS A 415 -1.90 -1.16 -8.29
CA HIS A 415 -1.75 -1.22 -9.75
C HIS A 415 -1.91 -2.64 -10.31
N LEU A 416 -1.66 -3.66 -9.50
CA LEU A 416 -1.83 -5.06 -9.90
C LEU A 416 -3.26 -5.37 -10.31
N SER A 417 -4.25 -4.79 -9.62
CA SER A 417 -5.66 -4.97 -9.96
C SER A 417 -5.98 -4.54 -11.40
N PHE A 418 -5.31 -3.49 -11.88
CA PHE A 418 -5.45 -2.98 -13.25
C PHE A 418 -4.69 -3.83 -14.26
N LEU A 419 -3.47 -4.26 -13.92
CA LEU A 419 -2.67 -5.16 -14.75
C LEU A 419 -3.38 -6.49 -15.01
N ASP A 420 -4.08 -7.02 -14.01
CA ASP A 420 -4.83 -8.28 -14.10
C ASP A 420 -5.91 -8.26 -15.18
N VAL A 421 -6.41 -7.09 -15.55
CA VAL A 421 -7.40 -6.91 -16.63
C VAL A 421 -6.81 -6.31 -17.92
N GLY A 422 -5.47 -6.21 -18.00
CA GLY A 422 -4.76 -5.72 -19.18
C GLY A 422 -4.80 -4.20 -19.37
N VAL A 423 -5.08 -3.45 -18.29
CA VAL A 423 -4.92 -1.99 -18.25
C VAL A 423 -3.48 -1.67 -17.87
N PRO A 424 -2.78 -0.76 -18.59
CA PRO A 424 -1.44 -0.35 -18.21
C PRO A 424 -1.46 0.29 -16.81
N GLY A 425 -0.69 -0.28 -15.88
CA GLY A 425 -0.53 0.22 -14.52
C GLY A 425 0.95 0.40 -14.21
N PHE A 426 1.32 1.47 -13.53
CA PHE A 426 2.71 1.79 -13.20
C PHE A 426 2.82 2.22 -11.75
N GLN A 427 3.70 1.55 -11.00
CA GLN A 427 4.06 1.93 -9.64
C GLN A 427 5.20 2.94 -9.67
N ALA A 428 5.09 4.02 -8.88
CA ALA A 428 6.17 4.96 -8.69
C ALA A 428 7.37 4.30 -8.00
N VAL A 429 8.57 4.69 -8.39
CA VAL A 429 9.82 4.30 -7.73
C VAL A 429 10.11 5.31 -6.64
N GLN A 430 10.06 4.85 -5.40
CA GLN A 430 10.30 5.62 -4.18
C GLN A 430 11.57 5.16 -3.47
N GLU A 431 11.96 5.85 -2.41
CA GLU A 431 13.09 5.47 -1.57
C GLU A 431 12.69 4.39 -0.57
N TYR A 432 13.60 3.47 -0.30
CA TYR A 432 13.35 2.37 0.65
C TYR A 432 14.15 2.51 1.97
N ILE A 433 14.89 3.61 2.14
CA ILE A 433 15.72 3.81 3.34
C ILE A 433 14.85 3.80 4.60
N ASN A 434 15.07 2.83 5.47
CA ASN A 434 14.28 2.56 6.65
C ASN A 434 12.81 2.18 6.40
N TYR A 435 12.38 1.97 5.17
CA TYR A 435 11.00 1.58 4.88
C TYR A 435 10.72 0.14 5.35
N ASP A 436 11.43 -0.85 4.79
CA ASP A 436 11.20 -2.25 5.11
C ASP A 436 11.57 -2.65 6.54
N VAL A 437 12.51 -1.93 7.15
CA VAL A 437 13.01 -2.25 8.50
C VAL A 437 12.37 -1.43 9.61
N ARG A 438 11.77 -0.27 9.30
CA ARG A 438 11.30 0.66 10.33
C ARG A 438 9.85 1.08 10.21
N THR A 439 9.36 1.41 9.01
CA THR A 439 8.06 2.07 8.88
C THR A 439 6.96 1.16 8.36
N HIS A 440 7.22 0.35 7.33
CA HIS A 440 6.23 -0.50 6.69
C HIS A 440 5.52 -1.42 7.70
N HIS A 441 4.23 -1.18 7.91
CA HIS A 441 3.35 -1.91 8.86
C HIS A 441 3.79 -1.83 10.33
N THR A 442 4.45 -0.76 10.78
CA THR A 442 5.01 -0.73 12.12
C THR A 442 4.51 0.44 12.98
N ASN A 443 4.80 0.34 14.29
CA ASN A 443 4.56 1.42 15.25
C ASN A 443 5.50 2.64 15.07
N MET A 444 6.48 2.55 14.16
CA MET A 444 7.43 3.64 13.87
C MET A 444 7.08 4.38 12.58
N ASP A 445 5.95 4.08 11.97
CA ASP A 445 5.45 4.80 10.80
C ASP A 445 4.76 6.10 11.22
N THR A 446 5.58 7.14 11.40
CA THR A 446 5.19 8.43 11.94
C THR A 446 5.69 9.60 11.09
N ALA A 447 5.12 10.79 11.31
CA ALA A 447 5.39 11.98 10.50
C ALA A 447 6.88 12.36 10.42
N GLU A 448 7.66 12.06 11.45
CA GLU A 448 9.10 12.38 11.54
C GLU A 448 9.94 11.60 10.52
N ARG A 449 9.35 10.62 9.83
CA ARG A 449 10.00 9.84 8.77
C ARG A 449 9.96 10.50 7.41
N ILE A 450 9.14 11.52 7.22
CA ILE A 450 8.92 12.17 5.93
C ILE A 450 9.72 13.48 5.82
N ASP A 451 10.47 13.62 4.73
CA ASP A 451 11.07 14.89 4.35
C ASP A 451 10.03 15.75 3.60
N PRO A 452 9.70 16.95 4.12
CA PRO A 452 8.77 17.86 3.46
C PRO A 452 9.13 18.25 2.02
N ALA A 453 10.43 18.37 1.71
CA ALA A 453 10.88 18.71 0.36
C ALA A 453 10.67 17.55 -0.61
N ALA A 454 10.94 16.33 -0.17
CA ALA A 454 10.72 15.13 -0.94
C ALA A 454 9.23 14.89 -1.23
N LEU A 455 8.36 15.19 -0.27
CA LEU A 455 6.90 15.08 -0.45
C LEU A 455 6.38 16.07 -1.52
N LYS A 456 6.85 17.32 -1.53
CA LYS A 456 6.55 18.29 -2.59
C LYS A 456 7.03 17.83 -3.97
N GLN A 457 8.22 17.26 -4.02
CA GLN A 457 8.78 16.70 -5.24
C GLN A 457 7.88 15.59 -5.79
N ALA A 458 7.44 14.65 -4.96
CA ALA A 458 6.58 13.54 -5.38
C ALA A 458 5.28 14.04 -6.03
N ALA A 459 4.59 15.00 -5.40
CA ALA A 459 3.36 15.59 -5.95
C ALA A 459 3.61 16.34 -7.27
N THR A 460 4.75 17.03 -7.38
CA THR A 460 5.15 17.74 -8.60
C THR A 460 5.39 16.77 -9.76
N VAL A 461 6.13 15.70 -9.52
CA VAL A 461 6.40 14.66 -10.53
C VAL A 461 5.10 13.99 -10.95
N MET A 462 4.25 13.60 -10.00
CA MET A 462 2.98 12.98 -10.29
C MET A 462 2.06 13.89 -11.12
N ALA A 463 1.94 15.17 -10.77
CA ALA A 463 1.16 16.15 -11.53
C ALA A 463 1.67 16.30 -12.97
N ALA A 464 3.00 16.33 -13.16
CA ALA A 464 3.62 16.42 -14.47
C ALA A 464 3.33 15.20 -15.34
N VAL A 465 3.43 13.99 -14.77
CA VAL A 465 3.13 12.75 -15.49
C VAL A 465 1.66 12.64 -15.85
N LEU A 466 0.75 13.01 -14.94
CA LEU A 466 -0.71 13.05 -15.21
C LEU A 466 -1.05 14.03 -16.33
N TYR A 467 -0.45 15.22 -16.31
CA TYR A 467 -0.60 16.19 -17.39
C TYR A 467 -0.19 15.58 -18.73
N GLN A 468 1.03 15.04 -18.83
CA GLN A 468 1.55 14.43 -20.04
C GLN A 468 0.65 13.28 -20.54
N ALA A 469 0.23 12.37 -19.66
CA ALA A 469 -0.63 11.26 -20.00
C ALA A 469 -1.99 11.73 -20.54
N SER A 470 -2.56 12.76 -19.92
CA SER A 470 -3.87 13.30 -20.32
C SER A 470 -3.84 14.06 -21.66
N MET A 471 -2.67 14.62 -22.04
CA MET A 471 -2.48 15.37 -23.27
C MET A 471 -1.96 14.54 -24.44
N ARG A 472 -1.49 13.33 -24.20
CA ARG A 472 -0.84 12.46 -25.17
C ARG A 472 -1.72 12.17 -26.39
N GLU A 473 -1.11 12.08 -27.56
CA GLU A 473 -1.76 11.57 -28.78
C GLU A 473 -1.74 10.03 -28.76
N GLY A 474 -2.91 9.41 -28.93
CA GLY A 474 -3.08 7.96 -28.84
C GLY A 474 -3.10 7.42 -27.39
N THR A 475 -3.45 6.14 -27.26
CA THR A 475 -3.51 5.45 -25.97
C THR A 475 -2.12 5.01 -25.50
N PHE A 476 -1.98 4.74 -24.21
CA PHE A 476 -0.76 4.16 -23.67
C PHE A 476 -0.57 2.73 -24.19
N PRO A 477 0.68 2.27 -24.42
CA PRO A 477 0.93 0.88 -24.82
C PRO A 477 0.38 -0.07 -23.77
N LYS A 478 -0.36 -1.08 -24.18
CA LYS A 478 -0.85 -2.13 -23.28
C LYS A 478 0.26 -3.15 -23.00
N PRO A 479 0.36 -3.67 -21.76
CA PRO A 479 1.32 -4.73 -21.46
C PRO A 479 1.01 -5.97 -22.31
N ALA A 480 2.03 -6.77 -22.58
CA ALA A 480 1.80 -8.08 -23.17
C ALA A 480 0.89 -8.92 -22.25
N PRO A 481 -0.05 -9.68 -22.80
CA PRO A 481 -0.90 -10.53 -21.96
C PRO A 481 -0.01 -11.45 -21.12
N PRO A 482 -0.38 -11.69 -19.84
CA PRO A 482 0.39 -12.57 -18.98
C PRO A 482 0.55 -13.94 -19.66
N LYS A 483 1.76 -14.47 -19.69
CA LYS A 483 1.99 -15.82 -20.21
C LYS A 483 1.13 -16.78 -19.38
N PRO A 484 0.39 -17.71 -20.00
CA PRO A 484 -0.33 -18.71 -19.22
C PRO A 484 0.63 -19.37 -18.25
N THR A 485 0.37 -19.24 -16.98
CA THR A 485 1.11 -20.01 -15.95
C THR A 485 0.83 -21.46 -16.28
N GLY A 486 1.84 -22.15 -16.81
CA GLY A 486 1.72 -23.56 -17.13
C GLY A 486 1.22 -24.29 -15.88
N THR A 487 0.11 -24.97 -15.98
CA THR A 487 -0.39 -25.92 -15.00
C THR A 487 0.80 -26.84 -14.65
N LYS A 488 1.33 -26.69 -13.46
CA LYS A 488 2.25 -27.68 -12.91
C LYS A 488 1.43 -28.98 -12.80
N GLN A 489 1.76 -29.93 -13.69
CA GLN A 489 1.35 -31.33 -13.55
C GLN A 489 2.01 -31.96 -12.33
#